data_03be1f5c25f873117aed580faa8c0025
#
_entry.id   03be1f5c25f873117aed580faa8c0025
#
_cell.length_a   1.000
_cell.length_b   1.000
_cell.length_c   1.000
_cell.angle_alpha   90.00
_cell.angle_beta   90.00
_cell.angle_gamma   90.00
#
_symmetry.space_group_name_H-M   'P 1'
#
loop_
_entity.id
_entity.type
_entity.pdbx_description
1 polymer ?
#
loop_
_entity_poly.entity_id
_entity_poly.type
_entity_poly.pdbx_seq_one_letter_code
_entity_poly.pdbx_strand_id
1 'polypeptide(L)'
;MSEDTRLMCGLTLILVPTIVYGGLTILGVLTSGSFGAPAPTGLSPLQVSLYRAGHAHAGVLAILSLFLQVAIDYAQIPTSLLWPARLSALAAALLVSGGFFAIAHAPALRPILYTGVGLLVAVTLLVGIGLLRSR
;
A
#
# COMPACT_ATOMS: atom_id res chain seq x y z
N MET A 1 6.52 -17.86 12.71
CA MET A 1 6.24 -16.42 12.51
C MET A 1 6.85 -15.66 13.68
N SER A 2 7.79 -14.76 13.40
CA SER A 2 8.47 -13.95 14.43
C SER A 2 7.51 -12.97 15.12
N GLU A 3 7.94 -12.38 16.26
CA GLU A 3 7.16 -11.34 16.93
C GLU A 3 7.02 -10.10 16.08
N ASP A 4 8.09 -9.72 15.38
CA ASP A 4 8.09 -8.59 14.46
C ASP A 4 7.09 -8.80 13.31
N THR A 5 7.02 -10.03 12.75
CA THR A 5 6.04 -10.37 11.71
C THR A 5 4.62 -10.26 12.24
N ARG A 6 4.35 -10.75 13.47
CA ARG A 6 3.02 -10.60 14.09
C ARG A 6 2.64 -9.14 14.27
N LEU A 7 3.58 -8.30 14.72
CA LEU A 7 3.36 -6.88 14.89
C LEU A 7 3.03 -6.21 13.55
N MET A 8 3.86 -6.42 12.54
CA MET A 8 3.70 -5.76 11.23
C MET A 8 2.47 -6.24 10.48
N CYS A 9 2.14 -7.54 10.57
CA CYS A 9 0.88 -8.07 10.04
C CYS A 9 -0.34 -7.48 10.78
N GLY A 10 -0.28 -7.39 12.10
CA GLY A 10 -1.34 -6.77 12.91
C GLY A 10 -1.58 -5.31 12.51
N LEU A 11 -0.52 -4.52 12.39
CA LEU A 11 -0.62 -3.12 11.92
C LEU A 11 -1.23 -3.04 10.51
N THR A 12 -0.80 -3.90 9.59
CA THR A 12 -1.36 -3.94 8.22
C THR A 12 -2.85 -4.28 8.25
N LEU A 13 -3.26 -5.27 9.05
CA LEU A 13 -4.67 -5.67 9.16
C LEU A 13 -5.55 -4.58 9.78
N ILE A 14 -5.05 -3.83 10.77
CA ILE A 14 -5.77 -2.68 11.36
C ILE A 14 -6.04 -1.58 10.32
N LEU A 15 -5.20 -1.46 9.29
CA LEU A 15 -5.41 -0.51 8.20
C LEU A 15 -6.47 -0.97 7.16
N VAL A 16 -6.82 -2.26 7.11
CA VAL A 16 -7.80 -2.79 6.13
C VAL A 16 -9.16 -2.09 6.21
N PRO A 17 -9.76 -1.82 7.39
CA PRO A 17 -11.01 -1.07 7.48
C PRO A 17 -10.96 0.30 6.80
N THR A 18 -9.81 1.00 6.79
CA THR A 18 -9.68 2.28 6.10
C THR A 18 -9.73 2.10 4.58
N ILE A 19 -9.20 0.99 4.06
CA ILE A 19 -9.28 0.63 2.64
C ILE A 19 -10.74 0.34 2.27
N VAL A 20 -11.45 -0.43 3.09
CA VAL A 20 -12.89 -0.72 2.87
C VAL A 20 -13.71 0.57 2.85
N TYR A 21 -13.50 1.46 3.83
CA TYR A 21 -14.17 2.76 3.87
C TYR A 21 -13.88 3.61 2.62
N GLY A 22 -12.60 3.65 2.19
CA GLY A 22 -12.21 4.32 0.94
C GLY A 22 -12.93 3.76 -0.28
N GLY A 23 -13.11 2.43 -0.35
CA GLY A 23 -13.88 1.77 -1.41
C GLY A 23 -15.35 2.17 -1.43
N LEU A 24 -16.00 2.24 -0.26
CA LEU A 24 -17.38 2.72 -0.15
C LEU A 24 -17.51 4.19 -0.59
N THR A 25 -16.55 5.03 -0.24
CA THR A 25 -16.51 6.44 -0.68
C THR A 25 -16.41 6.53 -2.20
N ILE A 26 -15.51 5.76 -2.83
CA ILE A 26 -15.35 5.73 -4.29
C ILE A 26 -16.61 5.17 -4.97
N LEU A 27 -17.24 4.15 -4.38
CA LEU A 27 -18.52 3.64 -4.86
C LEU A 27 -19.58 4.75 -4.87
N GLY A 28 -19.66 5.56 -3.79
CA GLY A 28 -20.54 6.72 -3.72
C GLY A 28 -20.29 7.73 -4.84
N VAL A 29 -19.00 7.99 -5.16
CA VAL A 29 -18.60 8.86 -6.29
C VAL A 29 -19.10 8.30 -7.62
N LEU A 30 -18.93 6.99 -7.85
CA LEU A 30 -19.30 6.34 -9.11
C LEU A 30 -20.80 6.20 -9.31
N THR A 31 -21.57 6.18 -8.22
CA THR A 31 -23.03 5.95 -8.21
C THR A 31 -23.83 7.20 -7.84
N SER A 32 -23.19 8.37 -7.84
CA SER A 32 -23.81 9.65 -7.46
C SER A 32 -24.49 9.60 -6.08
N GLY A 33 -23.87 8.89 -5.14
CA GLY A 33 -24.36 8.78 -3.75
C GLY A 33 -25.45 7.73 -3.52
N SER A 34 -25.85 6.93 -4.52
CA SER A 34 -26.97 5.97 -4.42
C SER A 34 -26.75 4.86 -3.37
N PHE A 35 -25.52 4.63 -2.91
CA PHE A 35 -25.17 3.61 -1.90
C PHE A 35 -24.77 4.20 -0.55
N GLY A 36 -25.28 5.36 -0.20
CA GLY A 36 -25.16 5.93 1.14
C GLY A 36 -23.86 6.67 1.47
N ALA A 37 -22.83 6.56 0.63
CA ALA A 37 -21.64 7.40 0.75
C ALA A 37 -21.86 8.70 -0.03
N PRO A 38 -21.59 9.89 0.56
CA PRO A 38 -21.78 11.16 -0.16
C PRO A 38 -20.79 11.20 -1.35
N ALA A 39 -21.33 11.47 -2.55
CA ALA A 39 -20.51 11.71 -3.72
C ALA A 39 -19.83 13.07 -3.59
N PRO A 40 -18.50 13.19 -3.66
CA PRO A 40 -17.85 14.47 -3.81
C PRO A 40 -18.27 15.09 -5.14
N THR A 41 -18.88 16.27 -5.09
CA THR A 41 -19.27 17.01 -6.28
C THR A 41 -18.06 17.72 -6.90
N GLY A 42 -17.99 17.79 -8.22
CA GLY A 42 -16.98 18.59 -8.94
C GLY A 42 -15.63 17.90 -9.18
N LEU A 43 -15.53 16.57 -9.04
CA LEU A 43 -14.31 15.84 -9.39
C LEU A 43 -14.16 15.74 -10.92
N SER A 44 -12.94 15.99 -11.41
CA SER A 44 -12.58 15.74 -12.80
C SER A 44 -12.47 14.25 -13.11
N PRO A 45 -12.61 13.82 -14.38
CA PRO A 45 -12.39 12.41 -14.76
C PRO A 45 -11.01 11.87 -14.36
N LEU A 46 -9.98 12.71 -14.38
CA LEU A 46 -8.63 12.36 -13.96
C LEU A 46 -8.58 12.06 -12.45
N GLN A 47 -9.20 12.91 -11.61
CA GLN A 47 -9.27 12.68 -10.17
C GLN A 47 -9.98 11.37 -9.84
N VAL A 48 -11.10 11.09 -10.49
CA VAL A 48 -11.83 9.82 -10.34
C VAL A 48 -10.94 8.63 -10.70
N SER A 49 -10.19 8.71 -11.81
CA SER A 49 -9.27 7.66 -12.23
C SER A 49 -8.14 7.45 -11.22
N LEU A 50 -7.56 8.52 -10.67
CA LEU A 50 -6.51 8.46 -9.66
C LEU A 50 -7.03 7.87 -8.35
N TYR A 51 -8.24 8.20 -7.92
CA TYR A 51 -8.86 7.61 -6.73
C TYR A 51 -9.08 6.10 -6.88
N ARG A 52 -9.58 5.68 -8.05
CA ARG A 52 -9.74 4.24 -8.36
C ARG A 52 -8.40 3.51 -8.34
N ALA A 53 -7.36 4.10 -8.94
CA ALA A 53 -6.02 3.55 -8.93
C ALA A 53 -5.46 3.45 -7.50
N GLY A 54 -5.56 4.52 -6.71
CA GLY A 54 -5.10 4.52 -5.32
C GLY A 54 -5.78 3.45 -4.46
N HIS A 55 -7.09 3.31 -4.60
CA HIS A 55 -7.85 2.29 -3.86
C HIS A 55 -7.48 0.86 -4.30
N ALA A 56 -7.37 0.61 -5.61
CA ALA A 56 -6.98 -0.70 -6.12
C ALA A 56 -5.58 -1.12 -5.63
N HIS A 57 -4.61 -0.17 -5.68
CA HIS A 57 -3.27 -0.42 -5.15
C HIS A 57 -3.28 -0.63 -3.63
N ALA A 58 -4.14 0.07 -2.87
CA ALA A 58 -4.24 -0.10 -1.42
C ALA A 58 -4.55 -1.56 -1.04
N GLY A 59 -5.54 -2.18 -1.68
CA GLY A 59 -5.90 -3.57 -1.43
C GLY A 59 -4.80 -4.55 -1.82
N VAL A 60 -4.29 -4.44 -3.04
CA VAL A 60 -3.23 -5.34 -3.55
C VAL A 60 -1.94 -5.22 -2.74
N LEU A 61 -1.51 -4.00 -2.43
CA LEU A 61 -0.27 -3.77 -1.69
C LEU A 61 -0.38 -4.10 -0.21
N ALA A 62 -1.57 -4.01 0.40
CA ALA A 62 -1.79 -4.53 1.75
C ALA A 62 -1.59 -6.04 1.80
N ILE A 63 -2.14 -6.79 0.84
CA ILE A 63 -1.93 -8.24 0.72
C ILE A 63 -0.45 -8.55 0.47
N LEU A 64 0.19 -7.83 -0.44
CA LEU A 64 1.62 -8.01 -0.72
C LEU A 64 2.48 -7.69 0.52
N SER A 65 2.13 -6.65 1.29
CA SER A 65 2.82 -6.32 2.54
C SER A 65 2.73 -7.47 3.54
N LEU A 66 1.54 -8.07 3.75
CA LEU A 66 1.38 -9.24 4.61
C LEU A 66 2.24 -10.41 4.14
N PHE A 67 2.25 -10.69 2.85
CA PHE A 67 3.08 -11.74 2.26
C PHE A 67 4.57 -11.48 2.48
N LEU A 68 5.03 -10.26 2.24
CA LEU A 68 6.44 -9.88 2.45
C LEU A 68 6.86 -10.00 3.90
N GLN A 69 5.99 -9.64 4.88
CA GLN A 69 6.30 -9.82 6.30
C GLN A 69 6.59 -11.29 6.63
N VAL A 70 5.78 -12.21 6.09
CA VAL A 70 6.00 -13.65 6.30
C VAL A 70 7.25 -14.12 5.55
N ALA A 71 7.45 -13.70 4.30
CA ALA A 71 8.59 -14.07 3.48
C ALA A 71 9.94 -13.64 4.08
N ILE A 72 9.98 -12.48 4.76
CA ILE A 72 11.18 -11.98 5.46
C ILE A 72 11.65 -12.97 6.54
N ASP A 73 10.75 -13.68 7.21
CA ASP A 73 11.12 -14.68 8.24
C ASP A 73 11.90 -15.86 7.65
N TYR A 74 11.79 -16.13 6.36
CA TYR A 74 12.43 -17.24 5.65
C TYR A 74 13.60 -16.80 4.75
N ALA A 75 13.73 -15.51 4.50
CA ALA A 75 14.74 -14.98 3.61
C ALA A 75 16.08 -14.75 4.34
N GLN A 76 17.20 -15.07 3.69
CA GLN A 76 18.52 -14.71 4.18
C GLN A 76 18.79 -13.22 3.97
N ILE A 77 18.41 -12.40 4.95
CA ILE A 77 18.56 -10.96 4.95
C ILE A 77 19.53 -10.56 6.07
N PRO A 78 20.52 -9.68 5.82
CA PRO A 78 21.38 -9.14 6.88
C PRO A 78 20.56 -8.52 8.00
N THR A 79 20.94 -8.77 9.26
CA THR A 79 20.19 -8.31 10.44
C THR A 79 19.93 -6.81 10.43
N SER A 80 20.88 -6.01 9.92
CA SER A 80 20.75 -4.55 9.79
C SER A 80 19.66 -4.12 8.81
N LEU A 81 19.25 -4.99 7.88
CA LEU A 81 18.22 -4.71 6.87
C LEU A 81 16.84 -5.31 7.21
N LEU A 82 16.71 -6.10 8.28
CA LEU A 82 15.43 -6.72 8.63
C LEU A 82 14.34 -5.69 8.93
N TRP A 83 14.59 -4.76 9.85
CA TRP A 83 13.62 -3.71 10.17
C TRP A 83 13.38 -2.72 9.01
N PRO A 84 14.42 -2.22 8.30
CA PRO A 84 14.19 -1.48 7.06
C PRO A 84 13.31 -2.21 6.05
N ALA A 85 13.49 -3.51 5.83
CA ALA A 85 12.66 -4.30 4.91
C ALA A 85 11.19 -4.36 5.37
N ARG A 86 10.96 -4.64 6.66
CA ARG A 86 9.62 -4.72 7.24
C ARG A 86 8.87 -3.39 7.12
N LEU A 87 9.53 -2.30 7.52
CA LEU A 87 8.95 -0.96 7.42
C LEU A 87 8.70 -0.55 5.97
N SER A 88 9.63 -0.87 5.06
CA SER A 88 9.49 -0.54 3.63
C SER A 88 8.29 -1.25 2.99
N ALA A 89 7.98 -2.48 3.38
CA ALA A 89 6.84 -3.22 2.85
C ALA A 89 5.50 -2.50 3.17
N LEU A 90 5.32 -2.07 4.41
CA LEU A 90 4.12 -1.32 4.82
C LEU A 90 4.14 0.11 4.28
N ALA A 91 5.27 0.81 4.37
CA ALA A 91 5.41 2.18 3.87
C ALA A 91 5.17 2.27 2.36
N ALA A 92 5.63 1.29 1.58
CA ALA A 92 5.37 1.23 0.14
C ALA A 92 3.87 1.15 -0.16
N ALA A 93 3.11 0.32 0.56
CA ALA A 93 1.66 0.21 0.40
C ALA A 93 0.96 1.56 0.67
N LEU A 94 1.35 2.25 1.74
CA LEU A 94 0.79 3.54 2.12
C LEU A 94 1.18 4.65 1.14
N LEU A 95 2.46 4.74 0.76
CA LEU A 95 2.97 5.81 -0.10
C LEU A 95 2.51 5.67 -1.55
N VAL A 96 2.43 4.46 -2.09
CA VAL A 96 1.92 4.25 -3.46
C VAL A 96 0.44 4.59 -3.50
N SER A 97 -0.36 4.04 -2.61
CA SER A 97 -1.81 4.29 -2.59
C SER A 97 -2.12 5.74 -2.25
N GLY A 98 -1.52 6.28 -1.18
CA GLY A 98 -1.66 7.66 -0.77
C GLY A 98 -1.12 8.64 -1.82
N GLY A 99 -0.07 8.27 -2.56
CA GLY A 99 0.50 9.04 -3.64
C GLY A 99 -0.48 9.29 -4.78
N PHE A 100 -1.28 8.28 -5.17
CA PHE A 100 -2.35 8.47 -6.16
C PHE A 100 -3.41 9.48 -5.68
N PHE A 101 -3.84 9.36 -4.41
CA PHE A 101 -4.78 10.33 -3.82
C PHE A 101 -4.16 11.73 -3.73
N ALA A 102 -2.90 11.83 -3.32
CA ALA A 102 -2.19 13.10 -3.21
C ALA A 102 -2.08 13.82 -4.57
N ILE A 103 -1.71 13.09 -5.64
CA ILE A 103 -1.60 13.63 -7.00
C ILE A 103 -2.96 14.14 -7.51
N ALA A 104 -4.06 13.48 -7.13
CA ALA A 104 -5.41 13.91 -7.51
C ALA A 104 -5.74 15.33 -7.02
N HIS A 105 -5.13 15.78 -5.91
CA HIS A 105 -5.31 17.10 -5.35
C HIS A 105 -4.19 18.07 -5.72
N ALA A 106 -2.94 17.59 -5.75
CA ALA A 106 -1.77 18.41 -6.01
C ALA A 106 -0.72 17.62 -6.83
N PRO A 107 -0.58 17.89 -8.14
CA PRO A 107 0.38 17.20 -9.00
C PRO A 107 1.84 17.30 -8.52
N ALA A 108 2.19 18.31 -7.73
CA ALA A 108 3.51 18.47 -7.12
C ALA A 108 3.85 17.37 -6.11
N LEU A 109 2.86 16.60 -5.63
CA LEU A 109 3.04 15.50 -4.66
C LEU A 109 3.43 14.15 -5.32
N ARG A 110 3.72 14.14 -6.63
CA ARG A 110 4.26 12.97 -7.35
C ARG A 110 5.45 12.28 -6.66
N PRO A 111 6.38 13.00 -6.00
CA PRO A 111 7.49 12.35 -5.29
C PRO A 111 7.04 11.33 -4.25
N ILE A 112 5.87 11.50 -3.61
CA ILE A 112 5.31 10.55 -2.64
C ILE A 112 5.10 9.19 -3.32
N LEU A 113 4.45 9.18 -4.49
CA LEU A 113 4.22 7.96 -5.27
C LEU A 113 5.54 7.30 -5.67
N TYR A 114 6.48 8.06 -6.22
CA TYR A 114 7.76 7.53 -6.69
C TYR A 114 8.61 6.98 -5.55
N THR A 115 8.59 7.60 -4.37
CA THR A 115 9.25 7.07 -3.17
C THR A 115 8.64 5.72 -2.79
N GLY A 116 7.31 5.62 -2.77
CA GLY A 116 6.62 4.36 -2.49
C GLY A 116 6.98 3.26 -3.48
N VAL A 117 7.02 3.58 -4.79
CA VAL A 117 7.44 2.62 -5.84
C VAL A 117 8.89 2.19 -5.65
N GLY A 118 9.81 3.12 -5.34
CA GLY A 118 11.21 2.80 -5.06
C GLY A 118 11.37 1.85 -3.88
N LEU A 119 10.66 2.09 -2.78
CA LEU A 119 10.65 1.20 -1.60
C LEU A 119 10.08 -0.18 -1.95
N LEU A 120 9.01 -0.24 -2.72
CA LEU A 120 8.39 -1.49 -3.15
C LEU A 120 9.37 -2.34 -3.95
N VAL A 121 10.01 -1.75 -4.95
CA VAL A 121 11.02 -2.43 -5.77
C VAL A 121 12.19 -2.91 -4.91
N ALA A 122 12.72 -2.05 -4.04
CA ALA A 122 13.83 -2.39 -3.18
C ALA A 122 13.52 -3.56 -2.24
N VAL A 123 12.37 -3.53 -1.55
CA VAL A 123 12.01 -4.59 -0.60
C VAL A 123 11.68 -5.91 -1.31
N THR A 124 11.00 -5.87 -2.45
CA THR A 124 10.69 -7.11 -3.19
C THR A 124 11.94 -7.78 -3.74
N LEU A 125 12.90 -6.99 -4.25
CA LEU A 125 14.20 -7.53 -4.70
C LEU A 125 15.01 -8.07 -3.53
N LEU A 126 15.09 -7.35 -2.41
CA LEU A 126 15.83 -7.79 -1.22
C LEU A 126 15.29 -9.13 -0.69
N VAL A 127 13.97 -9.22 -0.53
CA VAL A 127 13.32 -10.44 -0.02
C VAL A 127 13.45 -11.58 -1.05
N GLY A 128 13.21 -11.31 -2.32
CA GLY A 128 13.33 -12.32 -3.38
C GLY A 128 14.73 -12.90 -3.48
N ILE A 129 15.77 -12.06 -3.47
CA ILE A 129 17.17 -12.51 -3.44
C ILE A 129 17.47 -13.28 -2.16
N GLY A 130 16.98 -12.81 -1.00
CA GLY A 130 17.15 -13.50 0.28
C GLY A 130 16.54 -14.90 0.29
N LEU A 131 15.37 -15.08 -0.31
CA LEU A 131 14.72 -16.38 -0.47
C LEU A 131 15.49 -17.33 -1.41
N LEU A 132 16.05 -16.81 -2.49
CA LEU A 132 16.86 -17.61 -3.41
C LEU A 132 18.17 -18.11 -2.75
N ARG A 133 18.72 -17.37 -1.81
CA ARG A 133 19.92 -17.73 -1.04
C ARG A 133 19.65 -18.70 0.10
N SER A 134 18.42 -18.85 0.52
CA SER A 134 18.03 -19.73 1.64
C SER A 134 17.86 -21.21 1.25
N ARG A 135 18.23 -21.57 0.02
CA ARG A 135 18.20 -22.95 -0.50
C ARG A 135 19.36 -23.79 0.01
#